data_d4cd2e567104b4815360b027ef8b4e71
#
_entry.id   d4cd2e567104b4815360b027ef8b4e71
#
_cell.length_a   1.000
_cell.length_b   1.000
_cell.length_c   1.000
_cell.angle_alpha   90.00
_cell.angle_beta   90.00
_cell.angle_gamma   90.00
#
_symmetry.space_group_name_H-M   'P 1'
#
loop_
_entity.id
_entity.type
_entity.pdbx_description
1 polymer ?
#
loop_
_entity_poly.entity_id
_entity_poly.type
_entity_poly.pdbx_seq_one_letter_code
_entity_poly.pdbx_strand_id
1 'polypeptide(L)'
;MKIYGEMLPGLKFIEHTKFKDNRGDFCETWKIPDDQMRGTFRQLNTATSTQYVVRGMHRQNQYKLVMPVVGKIFDVALEPESGKWFAIELDETNGLLVPPHYAHGYMALTEKTIVQYIVDMPYDKSIEEKFKWNQYSIEWPTNINPILSEKDK
;
A
#
# COMPACT_ATOMS: atom_id res chain seq x y z
N MET A 1 -7.06 -4.20 -13.76
CA MET A 1 -6.70 -4.48 -12.34
C MET A 1 -6.43 -5.97 -12.20
N LYS A 2 -5.33 -6.34 -11.57
CA LYS A 2 -5.00 -7.75 -11.26
C LYS A 2 -5.04 -7.94 -9.75
N ILE A 3 -5.73 -8.98 -9.31
CA ILE A 3 -5.88 -9.37 -7.91
C ILE A 3 -5.24 -10.73 -7.72
N TYR A 4 -4.51 -10.90 -6.63
CA TYR A 4 -3.80 -12.11 -6.27
C TYR A 4 -4.22 -12.56 -4.87
N GLY A 5 -4.63 -13.82 -4.76
CA GLY A 5 -5.15 -14.38 -3.52
C GLY A 5 -6.61 -13.97 -3.23
N GLU A 6 -7.08 -14.39 -2.09
CA GLU A 6 -8.42 -14.07 -1.58
C GLU A 6 -8.35 -12.80 -0.73
N MET A 7 -9.30 -11.87 -0.93
CA MET A 7 -9.33 -10.62 -0.17
C MET A 7 -9.51 -10.91 1.32
N LEU A 8 -8.57 -10.44 2.13
CA LEU A 8 -8.59 -10.64 3.58
C LEU A 8 -9.60 -9.70 4.27
N PRO A 9 -10.16 -10.11 5.42
CA PRO A 9 -11.18 -9.34 6.11
C PRO A 9 -10.76 -7.91 6.45
N GLY A 10 -11.65 -6.95 6.18
CA GLY A 10 -11.42 -5.53 6.49
C GLY A 10 -10.58 -4.76 5.49
N LEU A 11 -9.91 -5.43 4.52
CA LEU A 11 -9.32 -4.74 3.39
C LEU A 11 -10.42 -4.10 2.55
N LYS A 12 -10.17 -2.87 2.06
CA LYS A 12 -11.12 -2.19 1.17
C LYS A 12 -10.39 -1.63 -0.05
N PHE A 13 -10.81 -2.07 -1.22
CA PHE A 13 -10.41 -1.47 -2.48
C PHE A 13 -11.21 -0.20 -2.72
N ILE A 14 -10.53 0.86 -3.18
CA ILE A 14 -11.13 2.18 -3.40
C ILE A 14 -10.84 2.60 -4.83
N GLU A 15 -11.88 2.80 -5.62
CA GLU A 15 -11.77 3.40 -6.95
C GLU A 15 -11.82 4.93 -6.83
N HIS A 16 -10.94 5.58 -7.58
CA HIS A 16 -10.88 7.03 -7.64
C HIS A 16 -11.75 7.55 -8.79
N THR A 17 -12.48 8.63 -8.55
CA THR A 17 -13.25 9.30 -9.60
C THR A 17 -12.39 10.37 -10.27
N LYS A 18 -12.11 10.20 -11.58
CA LYS A 18 -11.39 11.18 -12.41
C LYS A 18 -12.33 11.99 -13.29
N PHE A 19 -12.15 13.30 -13.24
CA PHE A 19 -12.87 14.28 -14.08
C PHE A 19 -11.88 14.90 -15.07
N LYS A 20 -12.11 14.72 -16.36
CA LYS A 20 -11.23 15.24 -17.42
C LYS A 20 -11.81 16.46 -18.09
N ASP A 21 -10.98 17.47 -18.37
CA ASP A 21 -11.29 18.63 -19.21
C ASP A 21 -10.05 19.08 -20.00
N ASN A 22 -10.12 20.26 -20.64
CA ASN A 22 -9.04 20.81 -21.44
C ASN A 22 -7.78 21.23 -20.65
N ARG A 23 -7.83 21.21 -19.33
CA ARG A 23 -6.68 21.49 -18.43
C ARG A 23 -5.95 20.22 -18.01
N GLY A 24 -6.55 19.03 -18.25
CA GLY A 24 -6.05 17.74 -17.78
C GLY A 24 -7.10 16.95 -17.02
N ASP A 25 -6.71 16.35 -15.90
CA ASP A 25 -7.65 15.65 -15.03
C ASP A 25 -7.60 16.14 -13.58
N PHE A 26 -8.73 16.04 -12.91
CA PHE A 26 -8.89 16.20 -11.47
C PHE A 26 -9.36 14.86 -10.89
N CYS A 27 -8.75 14.40 -9.82
CA CYS A 27 -9.06 13.13 -9.21
C CYS A 27 -9.45 13.31 -7.73
N GLU A 28 -10.65 12.88 -7.36
CA GLU A 28 -11.01 12.67 -5.96
C GLU A 28 -10.40 11.35 -5.50
N THR A 29 -9.19 11.41 -4.96
CA THR A 29 -8.44 10.22 -4.52
C THR A 29 -8.95 9.67 -3.19
N TRP A 30 -9.56 10.53 -2.38
CA TRP A 30 -10.10 10.11 -1.09
C TRP A 30 -11.20 11.07 -0.61
N LYS A 31 -12.23 10.47 -0.07
CA LYS A 31 -13.31 11.16 0.64
C LYS A 31 -13.60 10.37 1.90
N ILE A 32 -13.57 10.99 3.07
CA ILE A 32 -13.83 10.29 4.34
C ILE A 32 -15.29 9.83 4.36
N PRO A 33 -15.58 8.52 4.36
CA PRO A 33 -16.89 8.04 4.72
C PRO A 33 -17.08 8.15 6.23
N ASP A 34 -18.23 8.57 6.68
CA ASP A 34 -18.55 8.93 8.08
C ASP A 34 -18.27 7.83 9.12
N ASP A 35 -18.04 6.57 8.71
CA ASP A 35 -17.98 5.41 9.61
C ASP A 35 -16.72 4.52 9.47
N GLN A 36 -15.75 4.86 8.63
CA GLN A 36 -14.77 3.88 8.17
C GLN A 36 -13.33 4.05 8.65
N MET A 37 -12.98 5.16 9.29
CA MET A 37 -11.71 5.32 9.97
C MET A 37 -11.89 5.85 11.38
N ARG A 38 -11.17 5.25 12.32
CA ARG A 38 -11.13 5.72 13.70
C ARG A 38 -10.43 7.08 13.76
N GLY A 39 -11.22 8.14 13.76
CA GLY A 39 -10.72 9.50 13.99
C GLY A 39 -10.11 10.18 12.77
N THR A 40 -9.48 11.29 13.00
CA THR A 40 -8.88 12.18 12.00
C THR A 40 -7.58 11.58 11.45
N PHE A 41 -7.31 11.80 10.17
CA PHE A 41 -5.97 11.60 9.58
C PHE A 41 -4.93 12.36 10.39
N ARG A 42 -3.83 11.67 10.70
CA ARG A 42 -2.78 12.25 11.52
C ARG A 42 -1.46 12.40 10.80
N GLN A 43 -1.22 11.61 9.76
CA GLN A 43 0.02 11.68 9.01
C GLN A 43 -0.20 11.27 7.56
N LEU A 44 0.33 12.08 6.64
CA LEU A 44 0.44 11.77 5.21
C LEU A 44 1.91 11.56 4.88
N ASN A 45 2.21 10.45 4.22
CA ASN A 45 3.56 10.13 3.75
C ASN A 45 3.58 10.08 2.23
N THR A 46 4.70 10.49 1.65
CA THR A 46 4.97 10.35 0.22
C THR A 46 6.28 9.61 0.04
N ALA A 47 6.25 8.53 -0.74
CA ALA A 47 7.43 7.74 -1.07
C ALA A 47 7.65 7.74 -2.58
N THR A 48 8.89 8.03 -3.00
CA THR A 48 9.32 7.89 -4.40
C THR A 48 10.19 6.65 -4.53
N SER A 49 9.96 5.86 -5.55
CA SER A 49 10.68 4.62 -5.81
C SER A 49 10.95 4.44 -7.30
N THR A 50 12.07 3.81 -7.60
CA THR A 50 12.36 3.27 -8.94
C THR A 50 11.76 1.86 -9.07
N GLN A 51 11.73 1.34 -10.27
CA GLN A 51 11.20 0.00 -10.55
C GLN A 51 11.90 -1.08 -9.70
N TYR A 52 11.15 -2.07 -9.25
CA TYR A 52 11.56 -3.19 -8.40
C TYR A 52 12.02 -2.84 -6.98
N VAL A 53 11.86 -1.60 -6.55
CA VAL A 53 12.00 -1.27 -5.13
C VAL A 53 10.86 -1.91 -4.35
N VAL A 54 11.19 -2.67 -3.31
CA VAL A 54 10.23 -3.19 -2.32
C VAL A 54 10.37 -2.38 -1.03
N ARG A 55 9.23 -1.92 -0.51
CA ARG A 55 9.12 -1.30 0.81
C ARG A 55 8.17 -2.13 1.66
N GLY A 56 8.64 -2.61 2.78
CA GLY A 56 7.86 -3.47 3.68
C GLY A 56 8.59 -4.78 3.99
N MET A 57 8.02 -5.70 4.65
CA MET A 57 6.63 -5.72 5.18
C MET A 57 6.63 -5.14 6.59
N HIS A 58 5.80 -4.14 6.84
CA HIS A 58 5.76 -3.48 8.14
C HIS A 58 4.34 -3.42 8.69
N ARG A 59 4.21 -3.71 10.00
CA ARG A 59 2.95 -3.59 10.74
C ARG A 59 3.08 -2.54 11.83
N GLN A 60 2.05 -1.72 11.94
CA GLN A 60 1.84 -0.79 13.05
C GLN A 60 0.35 -0.74 13.39
N ASN A 61 0.01 -0.33 14.60
CA ASN A 61 -1.39 -0.22 15.04
C ASN A 61 -2.08 1.00 14.41
N GLN A 62 -2.16 1.02 13.07
CA GLN A 62 -2.77 2.12 12.31
C GLN A 62 -3.51 1.60 11.08
N TYR A 63 -4.64 2.23 10.74
CA TYR A 63 -5.20 2.13 9.40
C TYR A 63 -4.29 2.86 8.41
N LYS A 64 -4.13 2.29 7.23
CA LYS A 64 -3.29 2.85 6.17
C LYS A 64 -4.06 2.83 4.86
N LEU A 65 -4.34 4.00 4.30
CA LEU A 65 -4.86 4.13 2.94
C LEU A 65 -3.69 4.38 2.00
N VAL A 66 -3.42 3.45 1.11
CA VAL A 66 -2.31 3.45 0.16
C VAL A 66 -2.83 3.85 -1.21
N MET A 67 -2.18 4.83 -1.85
CA MET A 67 -2.60 5.37 -3.14
C MET A 67 -1.37 5.71 -3.99
N PRO A 68 -1.14 5.03 -5.10
CA PRO A 68 -0.19 5.54 -6.11
C PRO A 68 -0.71 6.84 -6.72
N VAL A 69 0.15 7.84 -6.82
CA VAL A 69 -0.17 9.10 -7.53
C VAL A 69 0.60 9.23 -8.84
N VAL A 70 1.65 8.42 -9.01
CA VAL A 70 2.39 8.24 -10.27
C VAL A 70 2.81 6.79 -10.37
N GLY A 71 2.57 6.17 -11.51
CA GLY A 71 3.02 4.80 -11.80
C GLY A 71 2.13 3.71 -11.20
N LYS A 72 2.72 2.53 -11.02
CA LYS A 72 2.00 1.33 -10.55
C LYS A 72 2.78 0.61 -9.46
N ILE A 73 2.05 -0.03 -8.57
CA ILE A 73 2.61 -0.89 -7.53
C ILE A 73 1.90 -2.25 -7.50
N PHE A 74 2.63 -3.26 -7.04
CA PHE A 74 2.09 -4.50 -6.53
C PHE A 74 2.00 -4.35 -5.02
N ASP A 75 0.80 -4.13 -4.52
CA ASP A 75 0.52 -3.82 -3.11
C ASP A 75 0.11 -5.08 -2.36
N VAL A 76 0.69 -5.30 -1.18
CA VAL A 76 0.55 -6.54 -0.42
C VAL A 76 0.09 -6.27 1.00
N ALA A 77 -0.98 -6.94 1.41
CA ALA A 77 -1.39 -7.08 2.80
C ALA A 77 -1.14 -8.53 3.27
N LEU A 78 -0.47 -8.69 4.39
CA LEU A 78 -0.07 -9.97 4.97
C LEU A 78 -0.63 -10.09 6.38
N GLU A 79 -1.25 -11.21 6.70
CA GLU A 79 -1.58 -11.62 8.07
C GLU A 79 -0.44 -12.50 8.61
N PRO A 80 0.48 -11.96 9.43
CA PRO A 80 1.70 -12.68 9.79
C PRO A 80 1.45 -13.96 10.59
N GLU A 81 0.39 -13.98 11.40
CA GLU A 81 0.04 -15.10 12.27
C GLU A 81 -0.39 -16.34 11.51
N SER A 82 -1.08 -16.18 10.39
CA SER A 82 -1.54 -17.29 9.54
C SER A 82 -0.67 -17.49 8.30
N GLY A 83 0.13 -16.50 7.93
CA GLY A 83 0.87 -16.45 6.67
C GLY A 83 0.00 -16.20 5.44
N LYS A 84 -1.30 -15.91 5.62
CA LYS A 84 -2.20 -15.55 4.52
C LYS A 84 -1.87 -14.15 4.01
N TRP A 85 -1.90 -14.00 2.71
CA TRP A 85 -1.66 -12.71 2.06
C TRP A 85 -2.64 -12.44 0.93
N PHE A 86 -2.82 -11.17 0.67
CA PHE A 86 -3.57 -10.64 -0.47
C PHE A 86 -2.70 -9.65 -1.20
N ALA A 87 -2.71 -9.65 -2.52
CA ALA A 87 -2.03 -8.64 -3.29
C ALA A 87 -2.89 -8.14 -4.46
N ILE A 88 -2.65 -6.90 -4.84
CA ILE A 88 -3.38 -6.21 -5.90
C ILE A 88 -2.46 -5.23 -6.62
N GLU A 89 -2.60 -5.12 -7.95
CA GLU A 89 -1.95 -4.04 -8.69
C GLU A 89 -2.76 -2.75 -8.53
N LEU A 90 -2.13 -1.73 -7.96
CA LEU A 90 -2.69 -0.40 -7.83
C LEU A 90 -2.00 0.59 -8.77
N ASP A 91 -2.76 1.56 -9.23
CA ASP A 91 -2.28 2.71 -9.99
C ASP A 91 -2.98 4.00 -9.52
N GLU A 92 -2.79 5.09 -10.23
CA GLU A 92 -3.36 6.41 -9.91
C GLU A 92 -4.91 6.49 -9.97
N THR A 93 -5.59 5.40 -10.31
CA THR A 93 -7.06 5.34 -10.37
C THR A 93 -7.69 4.65 -9.14
N ASN A 94 -6.86 4.15 -8.23
CA ASN A 94 -7.35 3.33 -7.12
C ASN A 94 -6.42 3.33 -5.90
N GLY A 95 -6.90 2.76 -4.81
CA GLY A 95 -6.17 2.61 -3.56
C GLY A 95 -6.64 1.41 -2.75
N LEU A 96 -5.88 1.09 -1.70
CA LEU A 96 -6.21 0.04 -0.75
C LEU A 96 -6.18 0.58 0.68
N LEU A 97 -7.28 0.38 1.41
CA LEU A 97 -7.32 0.59 2.85
C LEU A 97 -6.91 -0.69 3.57
N VAL A 98 -5.84 -0.61 4.36
CA VAL A 98 -5.24 -1.71 5.10
C VAL A 98 -5.47 -1.51 6.59
N PRO A 99 -6.17 -2.43 7.28
CA PRO A 99 -6.38 -2.41 8.73
C PRO A 99 -5.10 -2.63 9.54
N PRO A 100 -5.08 -2.26 10.85
CA PRO A 100 -3.89 -2.26 11.70
C PRO A 100 -3.23 -3.63 11.91
N HIS A 101 -3.99 -4.72 11.82
CA HIS A 101 -3.48 -6.08 12.10
C HIS A 101 -2.71 -6.71 10.94
N TYR A 102 -2.72 -6.09 9.77
CA TYR A 102 -1.95 -6.56 8.61
C TYR A 102 -0.56 -5.90 8.56
N ALA A 103 0.44 -6.69 8.24
CA ALA A 103 1.69 -6.17 7.71
C ALA A 103 1.47 -5.75 6.26
N HIS A 104 2.05 -4.62 5.88
CA HIS A 104 1.87 -4.01 4.57
C HIS A 104 3.21 -3.75 3.91
N GLY A 105 3.26 -3.95 2.61
CA GLY A 105 4.39 -3.60 1.77
C GLY A 105 3.98 -3.54 0.30
N TYR A 106 4.85 -3.00 -0.53
CA TYR A 106 4.61 -2.96 -1.97
C TYR A 106 5.90 -3.04 -2.78
N MET A 107 5.77 -3.46 -4.03
CA MET A 107 6.82 -3.37 -5.05
C MET A 107 6.43 -2.33 -6.09
N ALA A 108 7.34 -1.42 -6.42
CA ALA A 108 7.17 -0.48 -7.52
C ALA A 108 7.32 -1.23 -8.86
N LEU A 109 6.33 -1.07 -9.76
CA LEU A 109 6.28 -1.76 -11.04
C LEU A 109 6.72 -0.90 -12.23
N THR A 110 6.90 0.42 -12.03
CA THR A 110 7.27 1.38 -13.07
C THR A 110 8.56 2.11 -12.71
N GLU A 111 9.27 2.65 -13.72
CA GLU A 111 10.55 3.35 -13.53
C GLU A 111 10.46 4.52 -12.55
N LYS A 112 9.32 5.22 -12.56
CA LYS A 112 9.00 6.26 -11.58
C LYS A 112 7.68 5.92 -10.93
N THR A 113 7.72 5.74 -9.63
CA THR A 113 6.54 5.44 -8.82
C THR A 113 6.51 6.39 -7.62
N ILE A 114 5.38 7.06 -7.43
CA ILE A 114 5.13 7.91 -6.26
C ILE A 114 3.88 7.39 -5.58
N VAL A 115 4.04 7.00 -4.32
CA VAL A 115 2.95 6.48 -3.49
C VAL A 115 2.71 7.44 -2.35
N GLN A 116 1.46 7.82 -2.16
CA GLN A 116 1.01 8.47 -0.94
C GLN A 116 0.26 7.46 -0.07
N TYR A 117 0.44 7.57 1.24
CA TYR A 117 -0.36 6.83 2.19
C TYR A 117 -0.68 7.66 3.41
N ILE A 118 -1.97 7.63 3.77
CA ILE A 118 -2.52 8.37 4.88
C ILE A 118 -2.78 7.40 6.02
N VAL A 119 -2.41 7.79 7.24
CA VAL A 119 -2.56 6.96 8.42
C VAL A 119 -3.30 7.70 9.54
N ASP A 120 -4.10 6.97 10.31
CA ASP A 120 -4.90 7.51 11.42
C ASP A 120 -4.11 7.65 12.73
N MET A 121 -2.92 7.05 12.80
CA MET A 121 -1.98 7.18 13.91
C MET A 121 -0.61 7.59 13.39
N PRO A 122 0.13 8.49 14.05
CA PRO A 122 1.50 8.81 13.67
C PRO A 122 2.42 7.59 13.71
N TYR A 123 3.46 7.62 12.87
CA TYR A 123 4.50 6.59 12.91
C TYR A 123 5.18 6.52 14.28
N ASP A 124 5.26 5.33 14.83
CA ASP A 124 5.97 5.05 16.07
C ASP A 124 6.94 3.88 15.88
N LYS A 125 8.23 4.18 15.88
CA LYS A 125 9.29 3.18 15.71
C LYS A 125 9.30 2.11 16.80
N SER A 126 8.82 2.43 18.02
CA SER A 126 8.86 1.52 19.16
C SER A 126 7.89 0.34 19.04
N ILE A 127 6.84 0.50 18.24
CA ILE A 127 5.82 -0.54 18.01
C ILE A 127 5.84 -1.10 16.59
N GLU A 128 6.81 -0.68 15.76
CA GLU A 128 6.92 -1.21 14.39
C GLU A 128 7.39 -2.66 14.40
N GLU A 129 6.58 -3.54 13.82
CA GLU A 129 6.96 -4.92 13.53
C GLU A 129 7.39 -5.04 12.08
N LYS A 130 8.42 -5.84 11.83
CA LYS A 130 9.01 -6.04 10.51
C LYS A 130 9.01 -7.51 10.15
N PHE A 131 8.65 -7.79 8.92
CA PHE A 131 8.63 -9.13 8.35
C PHE A 131 9.42 -9.10 7.04
N LYS A 132 10.21 -10.13 6.77
CA LYS A 132 10.99 -10.20 5.53
C LYS A 132 10.05 -10.37 4.33
N TRP A 133 10.32 -9.63 3.27
CA TRP A 133 9.54 -9.66 2.02
C TRP A 133 9.44 -11.06 1.40
N ASN A 134 10.44 -11.92 1.61
CA ASN A 134 10.55 -13.28 1.07
C ASN A 134 10.29 -14.40 2.09
N GLN A 135 9.83 -14.07 3.28
CA GLN A 135 9.58 -15.05 4.35
C GLN A 135 8.29 -15.84 4.14
N TYR A 136 7.33 -15.22 3.50
CA TYR A 136 6.02 -15.78 3.19
C TYR A 136 5.94 -16.05 1.68
N SER A 137 5.21 -17.06 1.24
CA SER A 137 5.12 -17.46 -0.18
C SER A 137 4.40 -16.42 -1.05
N ILE A 138 4.73 -15.13 -0.90
CA ILE A 138 4.19 -14.03 -1.71
C ILE A 138 4.80 -14.11 -3.11
N GLU A 139 3.96 -14.16 -4.11
CA GLU A 139 4.36 -14.25 -5.53
C GLU A 139 4.65 -12.85 -6.09
N TRP A 140 5.80 -12.28 -5.69
CA TRP A 140 6.24 -10.98 -6.20
C TRP A 140 6.45 -11.02 -7.72
N PRO A 141 5.95 -10.03 -8.47
CA PRO A 141 5.98 -10.06 -9.95
C PRO A 141 7.36 -9.67 -10.51
N THR A 142 8.39 -10.40 -10.12
CA THR A 142 9.76 -10.17 -10.58
C THR A 142 10.58 -11.45 -10.59
N ASN A 143 11.47 -11.56 -11.58
CA ASN A 143 12.47 -12.63 -11.66
C ASN A 143 13.86 -12.18 -11.18
N ILE A 144 13.99 -10.91 -10.73
CA ILE A 144 15.23 -10.34 -10.24
C ILE A 144 15.13 -10.04 -8.74
N ASN A 145 16.26 -9.95 -8.07
CA ASN A 145 16.29 -9.51 -6.68
C ASN A 145 15.77 -8.07 -6.57
N PRO A 146 14.81 -7.81 -5.68
CA PRO A 146 14.29 -6.46 -5.49
C PRO A 146 15.32 -5.54 -4.86
N ILE A 147 15.13 -4.25 -5.05
CA ILE A 147 15.91 -3.21 -4.39
C ILE A 147 15.27 -2.98 -3.00
N LEU A 148 16.07 -3.18 -1.96
CA LEU A 148 15.65 -3.08 -0.56
C LEU A 148 16.45 -2.02 0.17
N SER A 149 15.84 -1.38 1.17
CA SER A 149 16.58 -0.61 2.16
C SER A 149 17.33 -1.54 3.12
N GLU A 150 18.33 -1.02 3.83
CA GLU A 150 19.08 -1.83 4.82
C GLU A 150 18.18 -2.40 5.92
N LYS A 151 17.09 -1.71 6.24
CA LYS A 151 16.14 -2.16 7.27
C LYS A 151 15.16 -3.25 6.80
N ASP A 152 15.06 -3.49 5.49
CA ASP A 152 14.11 -4.42 4.85
C ASP A 152 14.80 -5.69 4.29
N LYS A 153 16.13 -5.78 4.43
CA LYS A 153 16.96 -6.94 4.03
C LYS A 153 16.80 -8.16 4.93
#